data_85ed72a4709cd646c6b400d94bff8840
#
_entry.id   85ed72a4709cd646c6b400d94bff8840
#
_cell.length_a   1.000
_cell.length_b   1.000
_cell.length_c   1.000
_cell.angle_alpha   90.00
_cell.angle_beta   90.00
_cell.angle_gamma   90.00
#
_symmetry.space_group_name_H-M   'P 1'
#
loop_
_entity.id
_entity.type
_entity.pdbx_description
1 polymer ?
#
loop_
_entity_poly.entity_id
_entity_poly.type
_entity_poly.pdbx_seq_one_letter_code
_entity_poly.pdbx_strand_id
1 'polypeptide(L)'
;MPSLWLASSPTSTTLYGVASAGREFRSAPNTHALHLYVPDCDAVYKRALEAGATSLDEPRDQEYGERSGGVKDPAGNFWYIATHKGESYTPKGLNSVNVYMHPLRAEPVIQFLRRAFGAREIAKYASPDGVVHHAEIRVEDSVVEMGEAQGKYPPLPTMFYLYVADCDAVYQRALQAGATSLAEPVDQPYSDRSGGVKDAFGNQWYIATHIRDVAP
;
A
#
# COMPACT_ATOMS: atom_id res chain seq x y z
N MET A 1 6.84 -24.89 11.95
CA MET A 1 6.68 -23.42 11.83
C MET A 1 5.37 -23.18 11.12
N PRO A 2 4.37 -22.52 11.71
CA PRO A 2 3.08 -22.34 11.06
C PRO A 2 3.22 -21.36 9.88
N SER A 3 2.61 -21.72 8.76
CA SER A 3 2.54 -20.95 7.55
C SER A 3 1.74 -19.65 7.76
N LEU A 4 2.27 -18.54 7.30
CA LEU A 4 1.65 -17.20 7.33
C LEU A 4 0.40 -17.06 6.43
N TRP A 5 -0.07 -18.13 5.83
CA TRP A 5 -1.26 -18.18 5.00
C TRP A 5 -2.41 -18.75 5.79
N LEU A 6 -3.28 -17.90 6.32
CA LEU A 6 -4.57 -18.31 6.86
C LEU A 6 -5.46 -18.74 5.70
N ALA A 7 -5.67 -20.07 5.59
CA ALA A 7 -6.72 -20.60 4.74
C ALA A 7 -8.07 -20.17 5.32
N SER A 8 -8.74 -19.24 4.66
CA SER A 8 -10.13 -18.88 4.98
C SER A 8 -11.07 -19.83 4.25
N SER A 9 -11.72 -20.72 5.00
CA SER A 9 -12.98 -21.34 4.57
C SER A 9 -14.05 -20.27 4.37
N PRO A 10 -15.02 -20.44 3.47
CA PRO A 10 -16.05 -19.44 3.20
C PRO A 10 -17.15 -19.49 4.26
N THR A 11 -16.89 -18.95 5.43
CA THR A 11 -17.92 -18.68 6.43
C THR A 11 -17.57 -17.38 7.14
N SER A 12 -18.37 -16.35 6.79
CA SER A 12 -18.65 -15.14 7.59
C SER A 12 -17.49 -14.66 8.48
N THR A 13 -16.65 -13.80 7.96
CA THR A 13 -15.71 -13.02 8.79
C THR A 13 -16.28 -11.63 8.99
N THR A 14 -16.82 -11.41 10.20
CA THR A 14 -17.11 -10.08 10.72
C THR A 14 -15.78 -9.39 11.00
N LEU A 15 -15.33 -8.54 10.09
CA LEU A 15 -14.24 -7.61 10.35
C LEU A 15 -14.86 -6.32 10.89
N TYR A 16 -14.53 -6.01 12.13
CA TYR A 16 -14.74 -4.75 12.84
C TYR A 16 -15.67 -3.74 12.15
N GLY A 17 -16.95 -4.05 12.17
CA GLY A 17 -17.99 -3.12 11.77
C GLY A 17 -18.50 -2.40 13.00
N VAL A 18 -18.30 -1.10 13.09
CA VAL A 18 -19.12 -0.25 13.93
C VAL A 18 -20.54 -0.38 13.37
N ALA A 19 -21.41 -1.02 14.11
CA ALA A 19 -22.82 -1.19 13.75
C ALA A 19 -23.52 0.17 13.73
N SER A 20 -23.60 0.79 12.56
CA SER A 20 -24.66 1.74 12.26
C SER A 20 -25.58 1.10 11.25
N ALA A 21 -26.79 0.77 11.74
CA ALA A 21 -28.01 0.46 11.01
C ALA A 21 -27.85 -0.05 9.56
N GLY A 22 -27.79 -1.36 9.36
CA GLY A 22 -28.45 -2.02 8.23
C GLY A 22 -27.92 -1.75 6.81
N ARG A 23 -26.63 -1.40 6.61
CA ARG A 23 -26.02 -1.40 5.28
C ARG A 23 -25.08 -2.59 5.14
N GLU A 24 -25.49 -3.59 4.33
CA GLU A 24 -24.54 -4.57 3.81
C GLU A 24 -23.47 -3.83 3.01
N PHE A 25 -22.24 -3.82 3.52
CA PHE A 25 -21.08 -3.36 2.76
C PHE A 25 -20.77 -4.41 1.69
N ARG A 26 -21.37 -4.28 0.53
CA ARG A 26 -20.94 -4.98 -0.70
C ARG A 26 -19.95 -4.07 -1.42
N SER A 27 -18.77 -3.88 -0.86
CA SER A 27 -17.64 -3.35 -1.62
C SER A 27 -17.00 -4.50 -2.38
N ALA A 28 -16.57 -4.25 -3.62
CA ALA A 28 -15.61 -5.13 -4.28
C ALA A 28 -14.41 -5.30 -3.34
N PRO A 29 -13.79 -6.51 -3.28
CA PRO A 29 -12.63 -6.72 -2.42
C PRO A 29 -11.57 -5.66 -2.75
N ASN A 30 -11.13 -4.91 -1.74
CA ASN A 30 -9.99 -4.01 -1.89
C ASN A 30 -8.76 -4.88 -2.11
N THR A 31 -8.26 -4.91 -3.34
CA THR A 31 -7.01 -5.57 -3.67
C THR A 31 -5.87 -4.57 -3.56
N HIS A 32 -4.72 -5.02 -3.08
CA HIS A 32 -3.55 -4.20 -2.87
C HIS A 32 -2.36 -4.75 -3.64
N ALA A 33 -1.38 -3.90 -3.90
CA ALA A 33 -0.07 -4.34 -4.34
C ALA A 33 0.94 -4.05 -3.22
N LEU A 34 1.79 -5.03 -2.95
CA LEU A 34 2.80 -5.00 -1.90
C LEU A 34 4.14 -5.44 -2.47
N HIS A 35 5.21 -4.78 -2.05
CA HIS A 35 6.57 -5.20 -2.30
C HIS A 35 7.11 -5.89 -1.05
N LEU A 36 7.59 -7.12 -1.18
CA LEU A 36 8.08 -7.97 -0.11
C LEU A 36 9.55 -8.30 -0.33
N TYR A 37 10.42 -7.74 0.51
CA TYR A 37 11.83 -8.09 0.51
C TYR A 37 12.10 -9.28 1.41
N VAL A 38 12.78 -10.30 0.86
CA VAL A 38 13.10 -11.57 1.53
C VAL A 38 14.53 -12.01 1.21
N PRO A 39 15.14 -12.83 2.08
CA PRO A 39 16.50 -13.36 1.81
C PRO A 39 16.58 -14.24 0.55
N ASP A 40 15.49 -14.91 0.17
CA ASP A 40 15.44 -15.82 -0.98
C ASP A 40 14.10 -15.67 -1.72
N CYS A 41 14.14 -14.87 -2.79
CA CYS A 41 12.99 -14.59 -3.65
C CYS A 41 12.42 -15.88 -4.28
N ASP A 42 13.29 -16.76 -4.79
CA ASP A 42 12.86 -17.99 -5.48
C ASP A 42 12.10 -18.93 -4.53
N ALA A 43 12.64 -19.13 -3.34
CA ALA A 43 12.01 -19.98 -2.33
C ALA A 43 10.65 -19.44 -1.88
N VAL A 44 10.53 -18.11 -1.69
CA VAL A 44 9.25 -17.49 -1.29
C VAL A 44 8.25 -17.50 -2.43
N TYR A 45 8.68 -17.20 -3.65
CA TYR A 45 7.84 -17.29 -4.84
C TYR A 45 7.27 -18.71 -5.03
N LYS A 46 8.11 -19.74 -4.93
CA LYS A 46 7.67 -21.13 -5.02
C LYS A 46 6.63 -21.47 -3.96
N ARG A 47 6.88 -21.11 -2.70
CA ARG A 47 5.91 -21.32 -1.61
C ARG A 47 4.59 -20.60 -1.85
N ALA A 48 4.63 -19.40 -2.44
CA ALA A 48 3.41 -18.66 -2.78
C ALA A 48 2.57 -19.42 -3.82
N LEU A 49 3.20 -19.99 -4.86
CA LEU A 49 2.52 -20.82 -5.86
C LEU A 49 1.93 -22.09 -5.22
N GLU A 50 2.70 -22.77 -4.36
CA GLU A 50 2.24 -23.96 -3.61
C GLU A 50 1.04 -23.62 -2.70
N ALA A 51 0.96 -22.36 -2.20
CA ALA A 51 -0.17 -21.87 -1.42
C ALA A 51 -1.36 -21.35 -2.25
N GLY A 52 -1.35 -21.54 -3.57
CA GLY A 52 -2.45 -21.22 -4.47
C GLY A 52 -2.37 -19.85 -5.14
N ALA A 53 -1.26 -19.13 -5.02
CA ALA A 53 -1.05 -17.92 -5.81
C ALA A 53 -0.82 -18.26 -7.30
N THR A 54 -1.12 -17.30 -8.18
CA THR A 54 -0.84 -17.39 -9.61
C THR A 54 0.39 -16.54 -9.95
N SER A 55 1.26 -17.06 -10.83
CA SER A 55 2.41 -16.32 -11.31
C SER A 55 1.99 -15.11 -12.14
N LEU A 56 2.61 -13.97 -11.88
CA LEU A 56 2.59 -12.77 -12.72
C LEU A 56 3.90 -12.66 -13.51
N ASP A 57 5.03 -12.82 -12.82
CA ASP A 57 6.38 -12.85 -13.36
C ASP A 57 7.21 -13.87 -12.60
N GLU A 58 7.95 -14.71 -13.32
CA GLU A 58 8.92 -15.61 -12.70
C GLU A 58 10.12 -14.80 -12.15
N PRO A 59 10.73 -15.26 -11.04
CA PRO A 59 11.91 -14.60 -10.48
C PRO A 59 13.05 -14.51 -11.49
N ARG A 60 13.54 -13.29 -11.69
CA ARG A 60 14.69 -13.00 -12.55
C ARG A 60 15.55 -11.90 -11.96
N ASP A 61 16.80 -11.87 -12.38
CA ASP A 61 17.70 -10.78 -12.04
C ASP A 61 17.31 -9.51 -12.79
N GLN A 62 17.21 -8.41 -12.05
CA GLN A 62 16.87 -7.11 -12.56
C GLN A 62 18.14 -6.25 -12.70
N GLU A 63 18.16 -5.38 -13.69
CA GLU A 63 19.32 -4.51 -13.96
C GLU A 63 19.62 -3.53 -12.80
N TYR A 64 18.60 -3.23 -11.97
CA TYR A 64 18.71 -2.35 -10.81
C TYR A 64 19.19 -3.07 -9.53
N GLY A 65 19.72 -4.29 -9.65
CA GLY A 65 20.41 -4.97 -8.54
C GLY A 65 19.53 -5.77 -7.61
N GLU A 66 18.42 -6.28 -8.10
CA GLU A 66 17.51 -7.18 -7.38
C GLU A 66 17.29 -8.48 -8.13
N ARG A 67 16.89 -9.53 -7.40
CA ARG A 67 16.25 -10.68 -7.96
C ARG A 67 14.78 -10.64 -7.55
N SER A 68 13.86 -10.50 -8.50
CA SER A 68 12.44 -10.30 -8.19
C SER A 68 11.50 -11.05 -9.12
N GLY A 69 10.36 -11.44 -8.58
CA GLY A 69 9.23 -12.03 -9.27
C GLY A 69 7.90 -11.51 -8.69
N GLY A 70 6.82 -11.78 -9.38
CA GLY A 70 5.49 -11.33 -8.98
C GLY A 70 4.48 -12.47 -8.92
N VAL A 71 3.60 -12.44 -7.93
CA VAL A 71 2.46 -13.36 -7.83
C VAL A 71 1.19 -12.59 -7.48
N LYS A 72 0.05 -13.17 -7.83
CA LYS A 72 -1.27 -12.74 -7.39
C LYS A 72 -1.82 -13.79 -6.43
N ASP A 73 -2.17 -13.39 -5.21
CA ASP A 73 -2.73 -14.30 -4.22
C ASP A 73 -4.21 -14.66 -4.52
N PRO A 74 -4.79 -15.68 -3.87
CA PRO A 74 -6.19 -16.06 -4.08
C PRO A 74 -7.21 -14.97 -3.72
N ALA A 75 -6.84 -13.99 -2.87
CA ALA A 75 -7.67 -12.83 -2.55
C ALA A 75 -7.59 -11.72 -3.61
N GLY A 76 -6.66 -11.83 -4.56
CA GLY A 76 -6.47 -10.88 -5.64
C GLY A 76 -5.38 -9.86 -5.43
N ASN A 77 -4.64 -9.89 -4.31
CA ASN A 77 -3.54 -8.97 -4.06
C ASN A 77 -2.32 -9.33 -4.89
N PHE A 78 -1.58 -8.30 -5.28
CA PHE A 78 -0.32 -8.43 -6.00
C PHE A 78 0.83 -8.41 -5.00
N TRP A 79 1.77 -9.35 -5.12
CA TRP A 79 2.97 -9.43 -4.32
C TRP A 79 4.20 -9.41 -5.22
N TYR A 80 4.99 -8.36 -5.13
CA TYR A 80 6.32 -8.27 -5.75
C TYR A 80 7.32 -8.77 -4.74
N ILE A 81 7.86 -9.96 -4.98
CA ILE A 81 8.78 -10.64 -4.07
C ILE A 81 10.19 -10.38 -4.57
N ALA A 82 11.05 -9.81 -3.74
CA ALA A 82 12.40 -9.44 -4.13
C ALA A 82 13.47 -9.83 -3.10
N THR A 83 14.67 -10.07 -3.60
CA THR A 83 15.92 -10.12 -2.83
C THR A 83 16.84 -9.05 -3.38
N HIS A 84 17.14 -8.03 -2.59
CA HIS A 84 18.14 -7.03 -2.95
C HIS A 84 19.56 -7.63 -2.89
N LYS A 85 20.38 -7.32 -3.89
CA LYS A 85 21.75 -7.88 -4.05
C LYS A 85 22.86 -7.01 -3.44
N GLY A 86 22.53 -6.15 -2.46
CA GLY A 86 23.48 -5.32 -1.72
C GLY A 86 23.98 -5.98 -0.44
N GLU A 87 24.38 -5.15 0.53
CA GLU A 87 24.83 -5.60 1.86
C GLU A 87 23.69 -6.25 2.68
N SER A 88 22.46 -5.92 2.38
CA SER A 88 21.25 -6.48 2.98
C SER A 88 20.30 -6.91 1.88
N TYR A 89 19.46 -7.94 2.16
CA TYR A 89 18.40 -8.36 1.25
C TYR A 89 17.26 -7.33 1.12
N THR A 90 17.23 -6.31 1.98
CA THR A 90 16.31 -5.16 1.90
C THR A 90 17.12 -3.91 1.58
N PRO A 91 16.74 -3.08 0.61
CA PRO A 91 17.40 -1.81 0.33
C PRO A 91 17.37 -0.89 1.54
N LYS A 92 18.40 -0.05 1.68
CA LYS A 92 18.49 0.90 2.78
C LYS A 92 17.32 1.89 2.76
N GLY A 93 16.59 1.95 3.86
CA GLY A 93 15.47 2.88 4.05
C GLY A 93 14.11 2.35 3.63
N LEU A 94 14.04 1.10 3.13
CA LEU A 94 12.80 0.36 2.92
C LEU A 94 12.57 -0.65 4.06
N ASN A 95 11.33 -1.09 4.18
CA ASN A 95 10.93 -2.14 5.11
C ASN A 95 10.85 -3.50 4.38
N SER A 96 10.72 -4.59 5.14
CA SER A 96 10.47 -5.90 4.53
C SER A 96 9.17 -5.95 3.73
N VAL A 97 8.16 -5.18 4.14
CA VAL A 97 6.91 -5.00 3.38
C VAL A 97 6.70 -3.52 3.14
N ASN A 98 6.53 -3.15 1.89
CA ASN A 98 6.21 -1.79 1.47
C ASN A 98 4.92 -1.80 0.64
N VAL A 99 4.15 -0.71 0.70
CA VAL A 99 2.99 -0.55 -0.18
C VAL A 99 3.48 -0.18 -1.57
N TYR A 100 2.93 -0.84 -2.59
CA TYR A 100 3.17 -0.53 -3.99
C TYR A 100 1.89 -0.02 -4.65
N MET A 101 1.96 1.11 -5.32
CA MET A 101 0.80 1.70 -6.01
C MET A 101 0.91 1.53 -7.53
N HIS A 102 -0.23 1.32 -8.18
CA HIS A 102 -0.37 1.35 -9.64
C HIS A 102 -1.31 2.47 -10.08
N PRO A 103 -0.90 3.74 -10.00
CA PRO A 103 -1.71 4.84 -10.54
C PRO A 103 -1.73 4.82 -12.07
N LEU A 104 -2.80 5.35 -12.70
CA LEU A 104 -2.82 5.60 -14.14
C LEU A 104 -1.70 6.56 -14.56
N ARG A 105 -1.43 7.58 -13.72
CA ARG A 105 -0.34 8.54 -13.86
C ARG A 105 0.25 8.80 -12.48
N ALA A 106 1.55 8.60 -12.35
CA ALA A 106 2.23 8.70 -11.05
C ALA A 106 2.47 10.16 -10.64
N GLU A 107 2.87 11.02 -11.56
CA GLU A 107 3.24 12.40 -11.23
C GLU A 107 2.11 13.18 -10.51
N PRO A 108 0.83 13.15 -10.94
CA PRO A 108 -0.25 13.80 -10.20
C PRO A 108 -0.44 13.24 -8.78
N VAL A 109 -0.25 11.92 -8.58
CA VAL A 109 -0.30 11.30 -7.24
C VAL A 109 0.84 11.79 -6.38
N ILE A 110 2.07 11.82 -6.90
CA ILE A 110 3.26 12.35 -6.20
C ILE A 110 3.02 13.80 -5.75
N GLN A 111 2.45 14.64 -6.63
CA GLN A 111 2.13 16.03 -6.30
C GLN A 111 1.05 16.14 -5.20
N PHE A 112 0.06 15.25 -5.21
CA PHE A 112 -0.93 15.17 -4.14
C PHE A 112 -0.24 14.79 -2.81
N LEU A 113 0.58 13.73 -2.78
CA LEU A 113 1.29 13.29 -1.59
C LEU A 113 2.18 14.41 -0.99
N ARG A 114 2.86 15.17 -1.86
CA ARG A 114 3.66 16.33 -1.43
C ARG A 114 2.80 17.42 -0.77
N ARG A 115 1.68 17.80 -1.38
CA ARG A 115 0.81 18.88 -0.88
C ARG A 115 0.03 18.46 0.38
N ALA A 116 -0.51 17.24 0.38
CA ALA A 116 -1.34 16.75 1.48
C ALA A 116 -0.51 16.33 2.70
N PHE A 117 0.56 15.57 2.47
CA PHE A 117 1.29 14.86 3.52
C PHE A 117 2.74 15.32 3.68
N GLY A 118 3.19 16.33 2.93
CA GLY A 118 4.58 16.80 3.00
C GLY A 118 5.59 15.77 2.47
N ALA A 119 5.14 14.84 1.64
CA ALA A 119 5.94 13.74 1.14
C ALA A 119 7.16 14.21 0.32
N ARG A 120 8.23 13.41 0.37
CA ARG A 120 9.48 13.68 -0.35
C ARG A 120 9.80 12.54 -1.31
N GLU A 121 10.14 12.88 -2.54
CA GLU A 121 10.68 11.94 -3.52
C GLU A 121 12.07 11.50 -3.08
N ILE A 122 12.30 10.18 -3.01
CA ILE A 122 13.60 9.57 -2.72
C ILE A 122 14.27 9.18 -4.03
N ALA A 123 13.52 8.48 -4.88
CA ALA A 123 13.97 8.02 -6.17
C ALA A 123 12.82 8.10 -7.18
N LYS A 124 13.15 8.35 -8.44
CA LYS A 124 12.22 8.26 -9.55
C LYS A 124 12.95 7.87 -10.83
N TYR A 125 12.42 6.84 -11.49
CA TYR A 125 12.85 6.41 -12.80
C TYR A 125 11.68 6.55 -13.79
N ALA A 126 11.86 7.39 -14.79
CA ALA A 126 10.85 7.64 -15.82
C ALA A 126 11.49 7.57 -17.21
N SER A 127 10.72 7.13 -18.20
CA SER A 127 11.11 7.18 -19.60
C SER A 127 11.06 8.63 -20.15
N PRO A 128 11.68 8.89 -21.32
CA PRO A 128 11.70 10.23 -21.91
C PRO A 128 10.32 10.81 -22.23
N ASP A 129 9.31 9.97 -22.44
CA ASP A 129 7.90 10.36 -22.64
C ASP A 129 7.16 10.63 -21.33
N GLY A 130 7.84 10.53 -20.19
CA GLY A 130 7.34 10.88 -18.87
C GLY A 130 6.56 9.79 -18.16
N VAL A 131 6.58 8.55 -18.66
CA VAL A 131 5.99 7.40 -17.96
C VAL A 131 6.90 7.03 -16.77
N VAL A 132 6.34 7.02 -15.56
CA VAL A 132 7.07 6.62 -14.35
C VAL A 132 7.02 5.10 -14.21
N HIS A 133 8.18 4.47 -14.40
CA HIS A 133 8.33 3.02 -14.23
C HIS A 133 8.52 2.62 -12.77
N HIS A 134 9.16 3.47 -11.99
CA HIS A 134 9.34 3.29 -10.56
C HIS A 134 9.54 4.63 -9.86
N ALA A 135 8.95 4.79 -8.68
CA ALA A 135 9.23 5.90 -7.78
C ALA A 135 9.10 5.45 -6.32
N GLU A 136 9.94 6.05 -5.47
CA GLU A 136 9.92 5.89 -4.02
C GLU A 136 9.61 7.24 -3.38
N ILE A 137 8.53 7.30 -2.65
CA ILE A 137 8.02 8.52 -2.03
C ILE A 137 7.94 8.31 -0.52
N ARG A 138 8.70 9.07 0.23
CA ARG A 138 8.66 9.04 1.70
C ARG A 138 7.50 9.87 2.22
N VAL A 139 6.65 9.22 3.00
CA VAL A 139 5.56 9.81 3.77
C VAL A 139 5.86 9.49 5.23
N GLU A 140 6.14 10.50 6.04
CA GLU A 140 6.61 10.33 7.43
C GLU A 140 7.83 9.38 7.50
N ASP A 141 7.72 8.29 8.26
CA ASP A 141 8.75 7.25 8.42
C ASP A 141 8.70 6.15 7.34
N SER A 142 7.63 6.12 6.57
CA SER A 142 7.34 5.04 5.62
C SER A 142 7.64 5.44 4.17
N VAL A 143 7.89 4.45 3.33
CA VAL A 143 8.04 4.64 1.89
C VAL A 143 6.88 4.00 1.16
N VAL A 144 6.28 4.77 0.25
CA VAL A 144 5.31 4.29 -0.73
C VAL A 144 6.04 4.17 -2.06
N GLU A 145 6.07 2.97 -2.59
CA GLU A 145 6.60 2.68 -3.92
C GLU A 145 5.48 2.78 -4.95
N MET A 146 5.80 3.14 -6.18
CA MET A 146 4.82 3.16 -7.27
C MET A 146 5.44 3.02 -8.66
N GLY A 147 4.65 2.48 -9.57
CA GLY A 147 4.88 2.49 -11.01
C GLY A 147 3.55 2.69 -11.73
N GLU A 148 3.56 3.40 -12.87
CA GLU A 148 2.33 3.62 -13.64
C GLU A 148 1.73 2.30 -14.11
N ALA A 149 0.42 2.21 -14.06
CA ALA A 149 -0.34 1.05 -14.52
C ALA A 149 -0.08 0.77 -15.99
N GLN A 150 0.31 -0.45 -16.32
CA GLN A 150 0.64 -0.87 -17.69
C GLN A 150 0.32 -2.35 -17.91
N GLY A 151 -0.21 -2.68 -19.08
CA GLY A 151 -0.39 -4.08 -19.51
C GLY A 151 -1.17 -4.92 -18.50
N LYS A 152 -0.53 -5.91 -17.92
CA LYS A 152 -1.13 -6.83 -16.92
C LYS A 152 -1.25 -6.22 -15.51
N TYR A 153 -0.70 -5.05 -15.28
CA TYR A 153 -0.80 -4.30 -14.02
C TYR A 153 -1.84 -3.19 -14.16
N PRO A 154 -3.12 -3.46 -13.83
CA PRO A 154 -4.19 -2.48 -13.93
C PRO A 154 -4.04 -1.38 -12.87
N PRO A 155 -4.72 -0.24 -13.06
CA PRO A 155 -4.84 0.75 -12.01
C PRO A 155 -5.47 0.13 -10.76
N LEU A 156 -4.83 0.36 -9.61
CA LEU A 156 -5.21 -0.25 -8.35
C LEU A 156 -5.30 0.83 -7.26
N PRO A 157 -6.49 1.41 -7.03
CA PRO A 157 -6.71 2.31 -5.90
C PRO A 157 -6.41 1.60 -4.57
N THR A 158 -5.65 2.26 -3.72
CA THR A 158 -5.13 1.69 -2.47
C THR A 158 -5.74 2.41 -1.27
N MET A 159 -5.91 1.67 -0.18
CA MET A 159 -6.33 2.19 1.11
C MET A 159 -5.12 2.25 2.05
N PHE A 160 -4.94 3.40 2.69
CA PHE A 160 -3.87 3.65 3.65
C PHE A 160 -4.44 4.00 5.01
N TYR A 161 -3.73 3.63 6.06
CA TYR A 161 -3.89 4.16 7.40
C TYR A 161 -2.60 4.86 7.78
N LEU A 162 -2.65 6.19 7.94
CA LEU A 162 -1.49 7.06 8.13
C LEU A 162 -1.53 7.68 9.52
N TYR A 163 -0.57 7.36 10.37
CA TYR A 163 -0.37 8.01 11.65
C TYR A 163 0.44 9.31 11.48
N VAL A 164 -0.08 10.39 12.05
CA VAL A 164 0.51 11.73 12.01
C VAL A 164 0.39 12.41 13.37
N ALA A 165 1.21 13.44 13.60
CA ALA A 165 1.18 14.19 14.86
C ALA A 165 -0.12 15.00 15.04
N ASP A 166 -0.75 15.45 13.95
CA ASP A 166 -1.98 16.27 13.99
C ASP A 166 -2.91 15.85 12.83
N CYS A 167 -3.86 14.99 13.16
CA CYS A 167 -4.86 14.48 12.23
C CYS A 167 -5.67 15.59 11.57
N ASP A 168 -6.15 16.58 12.36
CA ASP A 168 -7.00 17.65 11.85
C ASP A 168 -6.26 18.50 10.83
N ALA A 169 -5.03 18.91 11.14
CA ALA A 169 -4.22 19.72 10.23
C ALA A 169 -3.90 18.96 8.93
N VAL A 170 -3.56 17.68 9.02
CA VAL A 170 -3.25 16.85 7.82
C VAL A 170 -4.50 16.61 6.99
N TYR A 171 -5.63 16.32 7.63
CA TYR A 171 -6.93 16.18 6.97
C TYR A 171 -7.30 17.44 6.17
N GLN A 172 -7.17 18.63 6.79
CA GLN A 172 -7.45 19.90 6.11
C GLN A 172 -6.52 20.13 4.92
N ARG A 173 -5.21 19.83 5.05
CA ARG A 173 -4.27 19.93 3.93
C ARG A 173 -4.64 18.97 2.79
N ALA A 174 -5.09 17.77 3.10
CA ALA A 174 -5.53 16.82 2.08
C ALA A 174 -6.74 17.33 1.30
N LEU A 175 -7.72 17.95 1.96
CA LEU A 175 -8.86 18.60 1.30
C LEU A 175 -8.39 19.75 0.41
N GLN A 176 -7.50 20.60 0.90
CA GLN A 176 -6.91 21.71 0.12
C GLN A 176 -6.09 21.22 -1.07
N ALA A 177 -5.51 20.02 -0.97
CA ALA A 177 -4.79 19.35 -2.06
C ALA A 177 -5.72 18.71 -3.11
N GLY A 178 -7.05 18.73 -2.89
CA GLY A 178 -8.06 18.26 -3.83
C GLY A 178 -8.70 16.92 -3.47
N ALA A 179 -8.49 16.41 -2.26
CA ALA A 179 -9.22 15.24 -1.78
C ALA A 179 -10.67 15.59 -1.38
N THR A 180 -11.53 14.58 -1.35
CA THR A 180 -12.90 14.68 -0.82
C THR A 180 -12.99 13.99 0.53
N SER A 181 -13.79 14.53 1.45
CA SER A 181 -14.02 13.91 2.76
C SER A 181 -14.77 12.59 2.62
N LEU A 182 -14.29 11.56 3.32
CA LEU A 182 -15.02 10.32 3.60
C LEU A 182 -15.62 10.35 5.01
N ALA A 183 -14.88 10.89 5.96
CA ALA A 183 -15.30 11.10 7.34
C ALA A 183 -14.48 12.23 7.96
N GLU A 184 -15.12 13.12 8.70
CA GLU A 184 -14.41 14.16 9.46
C GLU A 184 -13.63 13.55 10.63
N PRO A 185 -12.52 14.19 11.08
CA PRO A 185 -11.79 13.71 12.24
C PRO A 185 -12.64 13.71 13.52
N VAL A 186 -12.73 12.54 14.15
CA VAL A 186 -13.40 12.34 15.43
C VAL A 186 -12.55 11.45 16.34
N ASP A 187 -12.73 11.58 17.64
CA ASP A 187 -12.10 10.71 18.61
C ASP A 187 -12.77 9.34 18.58
N GLN A 188 -11.96 8.31 18.37
CA GLN A 188 -12.41 6.93 18.23
C GLN A 188 -12.39 6.21 19.59
N PRO A 189 -13.27 5.21 19.78
CA PRO A 189 -13.29 4.43 21.03
C PRO A 189 -11.97 3.72 21.36
N TYR A 190 -11.13 3.45 20.37
CA TYR A 190 -9.81 2.83 20.50
C TYR A 190 -8.67 3.83 20.70
N SER A 191 -9.01 5.06 21.10
CA SER A 191 -8.07 6.14 21.48
C SER A 191 -7.17 6.69 20.38
N ASP A 192 -7.65 6.67 19.16
CA ASP A 192 -7.12 7.52 18.08
C ASP A 192 -8.10 8.65 17.78
N ARG A 193 -7.58 9.79 17.34
CA ARG A 193 -8.36 10.77 16.60
C ARG A 193 -8.14 10.52 15.13
N SER A 194 -9.19 10.19 14.37
CA SER A 194 -9.04 9.83 12.96
C SER A 194 -10.15 10.37 12.07
N GLY A 195 -9.79 10.70 10.83
CA GLY A 195 -10.67 11.06 9.73
C GLY A 195 -10.26 10.34 8.45
N GLY A 196 -11.09 10.43 7.43
CA GLY A 196 -10.82 9.78 6.14
C GLY A 196 -11.03 10.73 4.97
N VAL A 197 -10.15 10.65 3.98
CA VAL A 197 -10.30 11.37 2.71
C VAL A 197 -10.09 10.41 1.53
N LYS A 198 -10.65 10.77 0.38
CA LYS A 198 -10.41 10.11 -0.90
C LYS A 198 -9.74 11.10 -1.84
N ASP A 199 -8.58 10.72 -2.38
CA ASP A 199 -7.91 11.54 -3.38
C ASP A 199 -8.59 11.45 -4.75
N ALA A 200 -8.19 12.32 -5.68
CA ALA A 200 -8.75 12.38 -7.03
C ALA A 200 -8.44 11.12 -7.88
N PHE A 201 -7.58 10.23 -7.40
CA PHE A 201 -7.14 9.01 -8.09
C PHE A 201 -7.82 7.76 -7.54
N GLY A 202 -8.68 7.93 -6.54
CA GLY A 202 -9.47 6.86 -5.94
C GLY A 202 -8.86 6.24 -4.68
N ASN A 203 -7.64 6.64 -4.28
CA ASN A 203 -7.03 6.13 -3.06
C ASN A 203 -7.72 6.71 -1.82
N GLN A 204 -7.82 5.89 -0.78
CA GLN A 204 -8.42 6.27 0.49
C GLN A 204 -7.33 6.41 1.55
N TRP A 205 -7.36 7.52 2.27
CA TRP A 205 -6.39 7.85 3.30
C TRP A 205 -7.12 8.04 4.62
N TYR A 206 -6.96 7.08 5.53
CA TYR A 206 -7.39 7.20 6.92
C TYR A 206 -6.23 7.81 7.69
N ILE A 207 -6.43 9.03 8.16
CA ILE A 207 -5.43 9.86 8.82
C ILE A 207 -5.73 9.83 10.30
N ALA A 208 -4.74 9.48 11.13
CA ALA A 208 -4.94 9.31 12.56
C ALA A 208 -3.83 9.93 13.41
N THR A 209 -4.20 10.41 14.58
CA THR A 209 -3.28 10.75 15.68
C THR A 209 -3.60 9.84 16.85
N HIS A 210 -2.61 9.09 17.32
CA HIS A 210 -2.75 8.28 18.52
C HIS A 210 -2.83 9.20 19.77
N ILE A 211 -3.89 9.05 20.58
CA ILE A 211 -4.14 9.90 21.74
C ILE A 211 -3.53 9.30 22.99
N ARG A 212 -3.75 8.01 23.23
CA ARG A 212 -3.26 7.27 24.41
C ARG A 212 -3.35 5.78 24.21
N ASP A 213 -2.48 5.04 24.88
CA ASP A 213 -2.60 3.59 24.97
C ASP A 213 -3.87 3.19 25.73
N VAL A 214 -4.59 2.20 25.21
CA VAL A 214 -5.69 1.54 25.90
C VAL A 214 -5.18 0.22 26.47
N ALA A 215 -5.52 -0.06 27.72
CA ALA A 215 -5.19 -1.35 28.31
C ALA A 215 -5.86 -2.48 27.49
N PRO A 216 -5.16 -3.60 27.25
CA PRO A 216 -5.71 -4.74 26.53
C PRO A 216 -6.89 -5.39 27.25
#